data_57c3385f8012f53ebe93cc29dee9e601
#
_entry.id   57c3385f8012f53ebe93cc29dee9e601
#
_cell.length_a   1.000
_cell.length_b   1.000
_cell.length_c   1.000
_cell.angle_alpha   90.00
_cell.angle_beta   90.00
_cell.angle_gamma   90.00
#
_symmetry.space_group_name_H-M   'P 1'
#
loop_
_entity.id
_entity.type
_entity.pdbx_description
1 polymer ?
#
loop_
_entity_poly.entity_id
_entity_poly.type
_entity_poly.pdbx_seq_one_letter_code
_entity_poly.pdbx_strand_id
1 'polypeptide(L)'
;MKDWRDHIDGPSVYQHRAFARRHDKDISVLPCTPGEPVCGDERSNNGVPFFFFYQAVSKRIGMRLPFSGFERELLTEINVALAQLHPNSWAFVKAFGILCGYFVQAPSVDIFLHFFEVKKQGKSLRVSFSSISGRVLLTLFQQSFKGWRGKFFRVCCSDYDRTALDGFPLYWVKKVKLTKPKSLDELPSSDREVFQILASVGVFDTSILIGCEYDAEALANYISTRVTPSNHLFSVSACFCFVHDLSSFSCRNLACALL
;
A
#
# COMPACT_ATOMS: atom_id res chain seq x y z
N MET A 1 -20.07 -26.00 -6.55
CA MET A 1 -19.64 -24.72 -5.94
C MET A 1 -18.37 -24.30 -6.68
N LYS A 2 -18.37 -23.15 -7.37
CA LYS A 2 -17.20 -22.72 -8.15
C LYS A 2 -16.07 -22.39 -7.16
N ASP A 3 -14.90 -23.00 -7.34
CA ASP A 3 -13.74 -22.73 -6.48
C ASP A 3 -13.35 -21.25 -6.62
N TRP A 4 -13.42 -20.51 -5.53
CA TRP A 4 -13.16 -19.06 -5.48
C TRP A 4 -11.68 -18.75 -5.22
N ARG A 5 -10.87 -19.78 -4.95
CA ARG A 5 -9.46 -19.64 -4.65
C ARG A 5 -8.65 -19.33 -5.91
N ASP A 6 -7.69 -18.46 -5.78
CA ASP A 6 -6.72 -18.24 -6.86
C ASP A 6 -5.69 -19.35 -6.82
N HIS A 7 -5.36 -19.87 -7.99
CA HIS A 7 -4.33 -20.88 -8.19
C HIS A 7 -3.29 -20.33 -9.16
N ILE A 8 -2.06 -20.84 -9.07
CA ILE A 8 -1.00 -20.43 -9.98
C ILE A 8 -1.18 -21.05 -11.36
N ASP A 9 -1.02 -20.24 -12.40
CA ASP A 9 -1.23 -20.66 -13.82
C ASP A 9 -0.08 -21.50 -14.40
N GLY A 10 0.95 -21.81 -13.61
CA GLY A 10 2.11 -22.56 -14.03
C GLY A 10 3.37 -22.18 -13.26
N PRO A 11 4.54 -22.76 -13.56
CA PRO A 11 5.77 -22.43 -12.85
C PRO A 11 6.12 -20.96 -13.07
N SER A 12 5.96 -20.16 -12.03
CA SER A 12 6.35 -18.76 -12.05
C SER A 12 7.84 -18.66 -11.72
N VAL A 13 8.69 -18.70 -12.75
CA VAL A 13 10.10 -18.36 -12.59
C VAL A 13 10.20 -16.83 -12.54
N TYR A 14 10.31 -16.29 -11.35
CA TYR A 14 10.42 -14.87 -11.14
C TYR A 14 11.86 -14.48 -10.87
N GLN A 15 12.41 -13.56 -11.66
CA GLN A 15 13.72 -12.96 -11.35
C GLN A 15 13.52 -11.85 -10.30
N HIS A 16 13.90 -12.15 -9.07
CA HIS A 16 13.39 -11.53 -7.83
C HIS A 16 14.11 -10.29 -7.33
N ARG A 17 15.13 -9.79 -8.04
CA ARG A 17 15.96 -8.70 -7.54
C ARG A 17 15.31 -7.32 -7.59
N ALA A 18 14.16 -7.17 -8.27
CA ALA A 18 13.61 -5.85 -8.57
C ALA A 18 12.69 -5.25 -7.50
N PHE A 19 12.18 -6.04 -6.56
CA PHE A 19 11.21 -5.54 -5.58
C PHE A 19 11.70 -5.52 -4.12
N ALA A 20 12.79 -6.20 -3.79
CA ALA A 20 13.47 -5.99 -2.52
C ALA A 20 14.30 -4.70 -2.57
N ARG A 21 14.22 -3.88 -1.53
CA ARG A 21 15.12 -2.72 -1.39
C ARG A 21 16.55 -3.23 -1.32
N ARG A 22 17.50 -2.51 -1.91
CA ARG A 22 18.88 -2.95 -2.25
C ARG A 22 19.72 -3.62 -1.13
N HIS A 23 19.29 -3.61 0.12
CA HIS A 23 20.06 -4.09 1.27
C HIS A 23 19.38 -5.19 2.10
N ASP A 24 18.23 -5.71 1.65
CA ASP A 24 17.49 -6.70 2.43
C ASP A 24 17.94 -8.12 2.04
N LYS A 25 18.99 -8.59 2.70
CA LYS A 25 19.52 -9.95 2.57
C LYS A 25 18.58 -11.00 3.18
N ASP A 26 17.59 -10.55 3.93
CA ASP A 26 16.74 -11.41 4.76
C ASP A 26 15.41 -11.78 4.10
N ILE A 27 15.11 -11.20 2.93
CA ILE A 27 13.92 -11.54 2.17
C ILE A 27 14.26 -12.51 1.06
N SER A 28 13.68 -13.70 1.13
CA SER A 28 13.78 -14.72 0.08
C SER A 28 12.44 -14.88 -0.63
N VAL A 29 12.51 -15.16 -1.94
CA VAL A 29 11.33 -15.37 -2.75
C VAL A 29 11.37 -16.76 -3.33
N LEU A 30 10.29 -17.49 -3.11
CA LEU A 30 10.15 -18.87 -3.56
C LEU A 30 9.05 -18.96 -4.64
N PRO A 31 9.29 -19.74 -5.69
CA PRO A 31 8.25 -20.04 -6.66
C PRO A 31 7.15 -20.86 -6.00
N CYS A 32 5.93 -20.67 -6.49
CA CYS A 32 4.80 -21.51 -6.12
C CYS A 32 4.75 -22.76 -7.03
N THR A 33 4.17 -23.84 -6.52
CA THR A 33 3.94 -25.06 -7.30
C THR A 33 2.67 -24.90 -8.16
N PRO A 34 2.61 -25.51 -9.37
CA PRO A 34 1.39 -25.51 -10.17
C PRO A 34 0.17 -26.00 -9.38
N GLY A 35 -0.95 -25.28 -9.48
CA GLY A 35 -2.18 -25.60 -8.74
C GLY A 35 -2.19 -25.19 -7.27
N GLU A 36 -1.13 -24.57 -6.78
CA GLU A 36 -1.07 -24.10 -5.41
C GLU A 36 -2.10 -22.97 -5.15
N PRO A 37 -2.92 -23.07 -4.08
CA PRO A 37 -3.88 -22.04 -3.74
C PRO A 37 -3.20 -20.88 -2.98
N VAL A 38 -3.53 -19.64 -3.33
CA VAL A 38 -3.02 -18.44 -2.66
C VAL A 38 -3.46 -18.32 -1.18
N CYS A 39 -4.37 -19.15 -0.74
CA CYS A 39 -4.83 -19.22 0.65
C CYS A 39 -4.14 -20.33 1.48
N GLY A 40 -3.04 -20.89 0.99
CA GLY A 40 -2.20 -21.82 1.75
C GLY A 40 -1.63 -21.19 3.02
N ASP A 41 -1.28 -22.03 3.99
CA ASP A 41 -0.71 -21.62 5.27
C ASP A 41 0.71 -22.21 5.46
N GLU A 42 1.31 -21.98 6.62
CA GLU A 42 2.67 -22.41 6.97
C GLU A 42 2.92 -23.91 6.80
N ARG A 43 1.89 -24.75 6.91
CA ARG A 43 1.99 -26.20 6.70
C ARG A 43 2.43 -26.54 5.27
N SER A 44 2.12 -25.67 4.31
CA SER A 44 2.55 -25.82 2.92
C SER A 44 4.03 -25.47 2.68
N ASN A 45 4.76 -25.03 3.72
CA ASN A 45 6.18 -24.63 3.64
C ASN A 45 7.01 -25.20 4.82
N ASN A 46 6.74 -26.42 5.24
CA ASN A 46 7.48 -27.11 6.31
C ASN A 46 7.56 -26.30 7.62
N GLY A 47 6.50 -25.53 7.94
CA GLY A 47 6.43 -24.70 9.13
C GLY A 47 7.19 -23.36 9.03
N VAL A 48 7.84 -23.05 7.91
CA VAL A 48 8.49 -21.75 7.72
C VAL A 48 7.44 -20.70 7.34
N PRO A 49 7.31 -19.62 8.12
CA PRO A 49 6.35 -18.55 7.82
C PRO A 49 6.63 -17.89 6.46
N PHE A 50 5.59 -17.59 5.73
CA PHE A 50 5.64 -16.89 4.46
C PHE A 50 4.33 -16.15 4.22
N PHE A 51 4.32 -15.28 3.22
CA PHE A 51 3.07 -14.73 2.68
C PHE A 51 3.08 -14.80 1.16
N PHE A 52 1.89 -14.80 0.57
CA PHE A 52 1.76 -14.72 -0.88
C PHE A 52 1.76 -13.27 -1.35
N PHE A 53 2.47 -13.01 -2.44
CA PHE A 53 2.57 -11.70 -3.05
C PHE A 53 2.25 -11.78 -4.54
N TYR A 54 1.25 -11.01 -4.98
CA TYR A 54 0.89 -11.00 -6.39
C TYR A 54 1.89 -10.23 -7.24
N GLN A 55 2.24 -10.80 -8.39
CA GLN A 55 3.12 -10.18 -9.37
C GLN A 55 2.61 -8.81 -9.84
N ALA A 56 1.28 -8.64 -9.95
CA ALA A 56 0.67 -7.37 -10.33
C ALA A 56 0.95 -6.26 -9.32
N VAL A 57 1.02 -6.60 -8.02
CA VAL A 57 1.27 -5.63 -6.94
C VAL A 57 2.72 -5.13 -6.97
N SER A 58 3.67 -6.02 -7.22
CA SER A 58 5.09 -5.62 -7.33
C SER A 58 5.42 -4.96 -8.67
N LYS A 59 4.99 -5.56 -9.80
CA LYS A 59 5.41 -5.09 -11.14
C LYS A 59 4.65 -3.87 -11.65
N ARG A 60 3.33 -3.83 -11.46
CA ARG A 60 2.50 -2.77 -12.03
C ARG A 60 2.31 -1.60 -11.08
N ILE A 61 2.14 -1.90 -9.79
CA ILE A 61 1.94 -0.89 -8.76
C ILE A 61 3.28 -0.45 -8.17
N GLY A 62 4.30 -1.31 -8.24
CA GLY A 62 5.63 -1.03 -7.73
C GLY A 62 5.74 -1.08 -6.20
N MET A 63 4.85 -1.84 -5.53
CA MET A 63 5.00 -2.08 -4.09
C MET A 63 6.30 -2.82 -3.81
N ARG A 64 7.00 -2.42 -2.79
CA ARG A 64 8.32 -2.95 -2.41
C ARG A 64 8.31 -3.46 -0.97
N LEU A 65 9.24 -4.35 -0.69
CA LEU A 65 9.50 -4.88 0.65
C LEU A 65 10.81 -4.30 1.20
N PRO A 66 10.94 -4.18 2.53
CA PRO A 66 9.90 -4.37 3.55
C PRO A 66 8.79 -3.31 3.46
N PHE A 67 7.62 -3.64 3.98
CA PHE A 67 6.52 -2.68 4.07
C PHE A 67 6.83 -1.55 5.04
N SER A 68 6.33 -0.36 4.74
CA SER A 68 6.35 0.78 5.66
C SER A 68 5.50 0.51 6.91
N GLY A 69 5.68 1.29 7.96
CA GLY A 69 4.83 1.25 9.17
C GLY A 69 3.36 1.38 8.82
N PHE A 70 3.02 2.37 8.00
CA PHE A 70 1.65 2.62 7.53
C PHE A 70 1.03 1.40 6.83
N GLU A 71 1.76 0.76 5.91
CA GLU A 71 1.25 -0.40 5.17
C GLU A 71 0.97 -1.59 6.10
N ARG A 72 1.85 -1.83 7.09
CA ARG A 72 1.68 -2.89 8.08
C ARG A 72 0.52 -2.59 9.05
N GLU A 73 0.45 -1.38 9.57
CA GLU A 73 -0.64 -0.93 10.44
C GLU A 73 -2.00 -1.03 9.75
N LEU A 74 -2.07 -0.66 8.46
CA LEU A 74 -3.30 -0.76 7.69
C LEU A 74 -3.77 -2.21 7.56
N LEU A 75 -2.88 -3.15 7.20
CA LEU A 75 -3.21 -4.57 7.12
C LEU A 75 -3.65 -5.14 8.47
N THR A 76 -3.01 -4.70 9.56
CA THR A 76 -3.35 -5.08 10.94
C THR A 76 -4.73 -4.55 11.31
N GLU A 77 -4.98 -3.27 11.06
CA GLU A 77 -6.24 -2.62 11.42
C GLU A 77 -7.45 -3.27 10.73
N ILE A 78 -7.33 -3.59 9.43
CA ILE A 78 -8.41 -4.25 8.70
C ILE A 78 -8.41 -5.77 8.86
N ASN A 79 -7.40 -6.33 9.54
CA ASN A 79 -7.20 -7.76 9.75
C ASN A 79 -7.26 -8.55 8.43
N VAL A 80 -6.34 -8.28 7.52
CA VAL A 80 -6.33 -8.85 6.16
C VAL A 80 -4.93 -9.29 5.79
N ALA A 81 -4.79 -10.50 5.27
CA ALA A 81 -3.54 -10.93 4.66
C ALA A 81 -3.29 -10.15 3.34
N LEU A 82 -2.03 -9.91 3.06
CA LEU A 82 -1.60 -9.15 1.89
C LEU A 82 -2.25 -9.64 0.58
N ALA A 83 -2.26 -10.95 0.36
CA ALA A 83 -2.85 -11.56 -0.84
C ALA A 83 -4.40 -11.57 -0.84
N GLN A 84 -5.08 -11.18 0.25
CA GLN A 84 -6.51 -10.98 0.25
C GLN A 84 -6.92 -9.63 -0.35
N LEU A 85 -5.99 -8.66 -0.38
CA LEU A 85 -6.27 -7.32 -0.86
C LEU A 85 -6.15 -7.24 -2.39
N HIS A 86 -7.17 -6.66 -3.03
CA HIS A 86 -7.20 -6.49 -4.49
C HIS A 86 -6.07 -5.55 -4.97
N PRO A 87 -5.45 -5.76 -6.15
CA PRO A 87 -4.39 -4.88 -6.64
C PRO A 87 -4.74 -3.38 -6.68
N ASN A 88 -5.95 -3.00 -7.10
CA ASN A 88 -6.35 -1.58 -7.06
C ASN A 88 -6.29 -0.98 -5.65
N SER A 89 -6.51 -1.79 -4.63
CA SER A 89 -6.41 -1.34 -3.23
C SER A 89 -4.97 -1.04 -2.84
N TRP A 90 -4.04 -1.86 -3.30
CA TRP A 90 -2.62 -1.57 -3.15
C TRP A 90 -2.18 -0.31 -3.89
N ALA A 91 -2.79 -0.05 -5.06
CA ALA A 91 -2.55 1.19 -5.78
C ALA A 91 -3.04 2.42 -4.99
N PHE A 92 -4.20 2.34 -4.34
CA PHE A 92 -4.66 3.41 -3.45
C PHE A 92 -3.71 3.63 -2.26
N VAL A 93 -3.27 2.55 -1.61
CA VAL A 93 -2.31 2.62 -0.48
C VAL A 93 -1.02 3.31 -0.93
N LYS A 94 -0.47 2.91 -2.07
CA LYS A 94 0.75 3.50 -2.60
C LYS A 94 0.58 4.97 -3.00
N ALA A 95 -0.46 5.30 -3.77
CA ALA A 95 -0.71 6.67 -4.20
C ALA A 95 -0.99 7.61 -3.01
N PHE A 96 -1.68 7.12 -1.98
CA PHE A 96 -1.87 7.87 -0.74
C PHE A 96 -0.54 8.16 -0.04
N GLY A 97 0.36 7.17 0.05
CA GLY A 97 1.70 7.36 0.59
C GLY A 97 2.52 8.39 -0.19
N ILE A 98 2.43 8.38 -1.54
CA ILE A 98 3.08 9.36 -2.41
C ILE A 98 2.54 10.78 -2.13
N LEU A 99 1.22 10.94 -2.04
CA LEU A 99 0.61 12.23 -1.72
C LEU A 99 1.03 12.76 -0.35
N CYS A 100 0.97 11.92 0.69
CA CYS A 100 1.44 12.30 2.02
C CYS A 100 2.92 12.71 1.99
N GLY A 101 3.77 11.94 1.32
CA GLY A 101 5.18 12.26 1.18
C GLY A 101 5.42 13.58 0.45
N TYR A 102 4.65 13.89 -0.61
CA TYR A 102 4.75 15.16 -1.30
C TYR A 102 4.43 16.35 -0.38
N PHE A 103 3.40 16.23 0.46
CA PHE A 103 3.05 17.26 1.44
C PHE A 103 3.87 17.19 2.74
N VAL A 104 4.92 16.39 2.78
CA VAL A 104 5.80 16.20 3.96
C VAL A 104 5.01 15.76 5.21
N GLN A 105 4.03 14.91 5.00
CA GLN A 105 3.16 14.36 6.04
C GLN A 105 3.38 12.85 6.19
N ALA A 106 3.30 12.34 7.41
CA ALA A 106 3.28 10.90 7.64
C ALA A 106 1.90 10.33 7.24
N PRO A 107 1.84 9.25 6.43
CA PRO A 107 0.57 8.62 6.14
C PRO A 107 -0.01 7.97 7.40
N SER A 108 -1.31 8.21 7.66
CA SER A 108 -2.06 7.68 8.79
C SER A 108 -3.15 6.73 8.32
N VAL A 109 -3.35 5.62 9.04
CA VAL A 109 -4.42 4.65 8.78
C VAL A 109 -5.79 5.29 8.97
N ASP A 110 -5.95 6.12 9.97
CA ASP A 110 -7.21 6.79 10.26
C ASP A 110 -7.61 7.74 9.12
N ILE A 111 -6.66 8.52 8.59
CA ILE A 111 -6.91 9.39 7.45
C ILE A 111 -7.19 8.57 6.19
N PHE A 112 -6.44 7.52 5.95
CA PHE A 112 -6.69 6.63 4.81
C PHE A 112 -8.11 6.08 4.85
N LEU A 113 -8.54 5.55 6.00
CA LEU A 113 -9.87 4.99 6.22
C LEU A 113 -10.98 6.07 6.29
N HIS A 114 -10.63 7.36 6.38
CA HIS A 114 -11.58 8.45 6.18
C HIS A 114 -11.97 8.61 4.71
N PHE A 115 -11.05 8.36 3.77
CA PHE A 115 -11.30 8.44 2.33
C PHE A 115 -11.77 7.13 1.70
N PHE A 116 -11.39 5.99 2.31
CA PHE A 116 -11.63 4.66 1.74
C PHE A 116 -12.34 3.73 2.71
N GLU A 117 -13.29 2.99 2.20
CA GLU A 117 -13.99 1.94 2.94
C GLU A 117 -13.54 0.54 2.50
N VAL A 118 -13.57 -0.39 3.44
CA VAL A 118 -13.24 -1.80 3.21
C VAL A 118 -14.47 -2.55 2.70
N LYS A 119 -14.36 -3.18 1.53
CA LYS A 119 -15.45 -3.99 0.94
C LYS A 119 -15.03 -5.43 0.71
N LYS A 120 -15.88 -6.36 1.09
CA LYS A 120 -15.75 -7.76 0.70
C LYS A 120 -16.14 -7.95 -0.76
N GLN A 121 -15.36 -8.73 -1.51
CA GLN A 121 -15.66 -9.03 -2.91
C GLN A 121 -16.54 -10.29 -3.01
N GLY A 122 -17.85 -10.09 -3.03
CA GLY A 122 -18.84 -11.16 -3.22
C GLY A 122 -18.70 -12.25 -2.15
N LYS A 123 -18.74 -13.53 -2.59
CA LYS A 123 -18.60 -14.71 -1.72
C LYS A 123 -17.14 -15.09 -1.46
N SER A 124 -16.18 -14.41 -2.08
CA SER A 124 -14.75 -14.66 -1.85
C SER A 124 -14.32 -14.03 -0.53
N LEU A 125 -13.21 -14.51 0.02
CA LEU A 125 -12.56 -13.86 1.17
C LEU A 125 -11.74 -12.63 0.76
N ARG A 126 -11.74 -12.26 -0.52
CA ARG A 126 -11.01 -11.07 -1.00
C ARG A 126 -11.64 -9.80 -0.53
N VAL A 127 -10.81 -8.81 -0.40
CA VAL A 127 -11.14 -7.49 0.10
C VAL A 127 -10.67 -6.44 -0.90
N SER A 128 -11.39 -5.34 -0.99
CA SER A 128 -10.98 -4.17 -1.74
C SER A 128 -11.27 -2.90 -0.96
N PHE A 129 -10.51 -1.86 -1.23
CA PHE A 129 -10.90 -0.51 -0.88
C PHE A 129 -11.75 0.10 -2.00
N SER A 130 -12.70 0.92 -1.61
CA SER A 130 -13.40 1.83 -2.52
C SER A 130 -13.49 3.21 -1.90
N SER A 131 -13.44 4.24 -2.73
CA SER A 131 -13.63 5.62 -2.28
C SER A 131 -15.01 5.78 -1.67
N ILE A 132 -15.09 6.53 -0.57
CA ILE A 132 -16.35 6.90 0.08
C ILE A 132 -17.03 7.99 -0.75
N SER A 133 -18.33 7.89 -0.92
CA SER A 133 -19.11 8.91 -1.64
C SER A 133 -18.93 10.28 -0.98
N GLY A 134 -18.65 11.29 -1.78
CA GLY A 134 -18.38 12.65 -1.31
C GLY A 134 -16.96 12.88 -0.74
N ARG A 135 -16.10 11.84 -0.71
CA ARG A 135 -14.72 11.92 -0.20
C ARG A 135 -13.72 11.28 -1.16
N VAL A 136 -13.93 11.48 -2.47
CA VAL A 136 -13.05 10.87 -3.49
C VAL A 136 -11.74 11.63 -3.54
N LEU A 137 -10.65 10.97 -3.16
CA LEU A 137 -9.28 11.52 -3.25
C LEU A 137 -8.54 10.97 -4.47
N LEU A 138 -8.76 9.70 -4.80
CA LEU A 138 -8.04 8.97 -5.85
C LEU A 138 -9.01 8.27 -6.80
N THR A 139 -8.70 8.27 -8.11
CA THR A 139 -9.41 7.44 -9.09
C THR A 139 -8.88 6.00 -9.08
N LEU A 140 -9.60 5.08 -9.73
CA LEU A 140 -9.12 3.71 -9.90
C LEU A 140 -7.82 3.68 -10.73
N PHE A 141 -6.83 2.93 -10.27
CA PHE A 141 -5.59 2.71 -11.00
C PHE A 141 -5.82 2.01 -12.33
N GLN A 142 -6.70 1.00 -12.35
CA GLN A 142 -7.03 0.25 -13.54
C GLN A 142 -8.46 -0.30 -13.46
N GLN A 143 -9.22 -0.18 -14.55
CA GLN A 143 -10.59 -0.70 -14.63
C GLN A 143 -10.65 -2.22 -14.44
N SER A 144 -9.68 -2.94 -14.98
CA SER A 144 -9.60 -4.40 -14.88
C SER A 144 -8.17 -4.89 -14.86
N PHE A 145 -7.84 -5.71 -13.87
CA PHE A 145 -6.63 -6.52 -13.85
C PHE A 145 -6.93 -7.90 -14.44
N LYS A 146 -6.58 -8.14 -15.70
CA LYS A 146 -6.77 -9.46 -16.32
C LYS A 146 -5.61 -10.39 -15.96
N GLY A 147 -5.90 -11.66 -15.64
CA GLY A 147 -4.91 -12.72 -15.44
C GLY A 147 -3.97 -12.54 -14.23
N TRP A 148 -4.30 -11.67 -13.27
CA TRP A 148 -3.42 -11.43 -12.12
C TRP A 148 -3.49 -12.54 -11.06
N ARG A 149 -4.63 -13.22 -10.97
CA ARG A 149 -4.95 -14.15 -9.86
C ARG A 149 -4.04 -15.38 -9.81
N GLY A 150 -3.67 -15.90 -10.98
CA GLY A 150 -2.76 -17.04 -11.08
C GLY A 150 -1.27 -16.65 -11.10
N LYS A 151 -0.91 -15.40 -10.82
CA LYS A 151 0.47 -14.90 -10.89
C LYS A 151 0.92 -14.35 -9.55
N PHE A 152 1.37 -15.22 -8.67
CA PHE A 152 1.85 -14.91 -7.33
C PHE A 152 3.06 -15.78 -6.97
N PHE A 153 3.74 -15.42 -5.90
CA PHE A 153 4.91 -16.10 -5.36
C PHE A 153 4.90 -16.05 -3.84
N ARG A 154 5.68 -16.89 -3.21
CA ARG A 154 5.89 -16.87 -1.76
C ARG A 154 7.03 -15.93 -1.41
N VAL A 155 6.85 -15.19 -0.34
CA VAL A 155 7.89 -14.36 0.29
C VAL A 155 8.12 -14.89 1.68
N CYS A 156 9.37 -15.29 1.95
CA CYS A 156 9.83 -15.70 3.26
C CYS A 156 10.80 -14.64 3.79
N CYS A 157 10.72 -14.35 5.07
CA CYS A 157 11.74 -13.58 5.75
C CYS A 157 12.58 -14.53 6.58
N SER A 158 13.89 -14.34 6.60
CA SER A 158 14.78 -15.11 7.48
C SER A 158 14.47 -14.76 8.95
N ASP A 159 14.89 -15.61 9.87
CA ASP A 159 14.60 -15.51 11.31
C ASP A 159 15.04 -14.19 11.97
N TYR A 160 15.86 -13.40 11.29
CA TYR A 160 16.44 -12.18 11.83
C TYR A 160 15.51 -10.96 11.80
N ASP A 161 14.52 -10.93 10.91
CA ASP A 161 13.59 -9.80 10.86
C ASP A 161 12.11 -10.25 10.84
N ARG A 162 11.73 -10.99 11.88
CA ARG A 162 10.30 -11.24 12.17
C ARG A 162 9.52 -9.93 12.32
N THR A 163 10.19 -8.83 12.70
CA THR A 163 9.56 -7.53 12.87
C THR A 163 8.98 -6.98 11.55
N ALA A 164 9.56 -7.34 10.40
CA ALA A 164 9.01 -6.98 9.09
C ALA A 164 7.68 -7.70 8.77
N LEU A 165 7.41 -8.83 9.44
CA LEU A 165 6.18 -9.63 9.29
C LEU A 165 5.24 -9.49 10.50
N ASP A 166 5.66 -8.82 11.56
CA ASP A 166 4.86 -8.70 12.77
C ASP A 166 3.70 -7.73 12.58
N GLY A 167 2.57 -8.14 13.16
CA GLY A 167 1.40 -7.29 13.33
C GLY A 167 0.27 -7.52 12.33
N PHE A 168 0.49 -8.11 11.14
CA PHE A 168 -0.58 -8.38 10.19
C PHE A 168 -0.71 -9.87 9.84
N PRO A 169 -1.90 -10.34 9.41
CA PRO A 169 -2.10 -11.73 9.03
C PRO A 169 -1.28 -12.11 7.80
N LEU A 170 -0.44 -13.14 7.90
CA LEU A 170 0.31 -13.68 6.76
C LEU A 170 -0.60 -14.48 5.82
N TYR A 171 -1.60 -15.15 6.38
CA TYR A 171 -2.51 -16.06 5.67
C TYR A 171 -3.93 -15.52 5.67
N TRP A 172 -4.72 -15.96 4.68
CA TRP A 172 -6.09 -15.50 4.51
C TRP A 172 -6.95 -15.72 5.74
N VAL A 173 -7.57 -14.65 6.21
CA VAL A 173 -8.46 -14.67 7.37
C VAL A 173 -9.93 -14.71 6.94
N LYS A 174 -10.75 -15.39 7.72
CA LYS A 174 -12.21 -15.45 7.49
C LYS A 174 -12.94 -14.22 8.02
N LYS A 175 -12.42 -13.64 9.11
CA LYS A 175 -13.02 -12.49 9.80
C LYS A 175 -12.24 -11.22 9.47
N VAL A 176 -12.57 -10.60 8.37
CA VAL A 176 -12.06 -9.29 7.98
C VAL A 176 -12.77 -8.22 8.81
N LYS A 177 -12.03 -7.25 9.32
CA LYS A 177 -12.58 -6.11 10.05
C LYS A 177 -13.04 -5.06 9.02
N LEU A 178 -14.35 -4.89 8.93
CA LEU A 178 -14.94 -3.82 8.13
C LEU A 178 -14.97 -2.57 9.00
N THR A 179 -13.98 -1.72 8.82
CA THR A 179 -13.87 -0.46 9.57
C THR A 179 -14.92 0.52 9.08
N LYS A 180 -15.56 1.22 10.00
CA LYS A 180 -16.39 2.39 9.67
C LYS A 180 -15.46 3.58 9.48
N PRO A 181 -15.74 4.46 8.50
CA PRO A 181 -15.01 5.71 8.35
C PRO A 181 -15.10 6.53 9.63
N LYS A 182 -13.97 6.98 10.14
CA LYS A 182 -13.94 7.91 11.26
C LYS A 182 -14.47 9.27 10.83
N SER A 183 -15.21 9.93 11.70
CA SER A 183 -15.57 11.34 11.52
C SER A 183 -14.33 12.22 11.73
N LEU A 184 -14.39 13.45 11.28
CA LEU A 184 -13.29 14.41 11.46
C LEU A 184 -12.99 14.65 12.96
N ASP A 185 -14.03 14.64 13.80
CA ASP A 185 -13.91 14.88 15.23
C ASP A 185 -13.23 13.72 15.98
N GLU A 186 -13.30 12.51 15.41
CA GLU A 186 -12.65 11.31 15.94
C GLU A 186 -11.17 11.20 15.55
N LEU A 187 -10.70 12.05 14.62
CA LEU A 187 -9.30 12.05 14.22
C LEU A 187 -8.43 12.74 15.28
N PRO A 188 -7.22 12.23 15.55
CA PRO A 188 -6.20 12.93 16.33
C PRO A 188 -5.93 14.34 15.77
N SER A 189 -5.49 15.27 16.61
CA SER A 189 -5.19 16.64 16.17
C SER A 189 -4.14 16.71 15.06
N SER A 190 -3.10 15.87 15.13
CA SER A 190 -2.09 15.73 14.07
C SER A 190 -2.70 15.33 12.73
N ASP A 191 -3.66 14.43 12.76
CA ASP A 191 -4.29 13.91 11.56
C ASP A 191 -5.27 14.90 10.93
N ARG A 192 -5.85 15.80 11.73
CA ARG A 192 -6.74 16.86 11.21
C ARG A 192 -6.02 17.84 10.29
N GLU A 193 -4.77 18.16 10.57
CA GLU A 193 -3.96 19.00 9.68
C GLU A 193 -3.72 18.33 8.34
N VAL A 194 -3.28 17.07 8.36
CA VAL A 194 -3.09 16.26 7.14
C VAL A 194 -4.40 16.12 6.37
N PHE A 195 -5.51 15.89 7.09
CA PHE A 195 -6.83 15.82 6.48
C PHE A 195 -7.19 17.14 5.78
N GLN A 196 -6.98 18.29 6.42
CA GLN A 196 -7.29 19.59 5.81
C GLN A 196 -6.52 19.81 4.51
N ILE A 197 -5.23 19.44 4.47
CA ILE A 197 -4.43 19.48 3.26
C ILE A 197 -5.04 18.60 2.17
N LEU A 198 -5.30 17.33 2.48
CA LEU A 198 -5.81 16.36 1.50
C LEU A 198 -7.26 16.66 1.07
N ALA A 199 -8.08 17.23 1.92
CA ALA A 199 -9.45 17.64 1.58
C ALA A 199 -9.51 18.90 0.73
N SER A 200 -8.46 19.73 0.75
CA SER A 200 -8.38 20.98 -0.04
C SER A 200 -7.89 20.75 -1.46
N VAL A 201 -7.35 19.59 -1.78
CA VAL A 201 -6.87 19.26 -3.12
C VAL A 201 -7.95 18.53 -3.93
N GLY A 202 -7.82 18.56 -5.25
CA GLY A 202 -8.72 17.86 -6.15
C GLY A 202 -8.50 16.34 -6.17
N VAL A 203 -9.30 15.66 -6.98
CA VAL A 203 -9.15 14.22 -7.20
C VAL A 203 -7.93 13.93 -8.08
N PHE A 204 -7.09 13.00 -7.65
CA PHE A 204 -5.90 12.60 -8.37
C PHE A 204 -6.10 11.30 -9.14
N ASP A 205 -5.44 11.19 -10.29
CA ASP A 205 -5.32 9.93 -11.02
C ASP A 205 -4.23 9.07 -10.38
N THR A 206 -4.63 7.91 -9.87
CA THR A 206 -3.74 6.98 -9.18
C THR A 206 -2.61 6.48 -10.07
N SER A 207 -2.86 6.29 -11.36
CA SER A 207 -1.85 5.79 -12.30
C SER A 207 -0.79 6.84 -12.60
N ILE A 208 -1.18 8.10 -12.67
CA ILE A 208 -0.25 9.22 -12.88
C ILE A 208 0.61 9.42 -11.63
N LEU A 209 0.02 9.44 -10.44
CA LEU A 209 0.78 9.56 -9.19
C LEU A 209 1.84 8.46 -9.06
N ILE A 210 1.45 7.20 -9.29
CA ILE A 210 2.39 6.07 -9.22
C ILE A 210 3.45 6.17 -10.31
N GLY A 211 3.09 6.64 -11.51
CA GLY A 211 4.02 6.86 -12.61
C GLY A 211 5.08 7.92 -12.33
N CYS A 212 4.73 8.94 -11.54
CA CYS A 212 5.63 10.02 -11.14
C CYS A 212 6.44 9.76 -9.87
N GLU A 213 6.32 8.58 -9.24
CA GLU A 213 6.93 8.29 -7.91
C GLU A 213 8.42 8.65 -7.82
N TYR A 214 9.16 8.48 -8.91
CA TYR A 214 10.62 8.71 -8.97
C TYR A 214 11.00 9.94 -9.78
N ASP A 215 10.04 10.74 -10.20
CA ASP A 215 10.22 11.98 -10.93
C ASP A 215 9.58 13.12 -10.14
N ALA A 216 10.38 13.77 -9.31
CA ALA A 216 9.93 14.83 -8.41
C ALA A 216 9.36 16.04 -9.17
N GLU A 217 9.92 16.36 -10.35
CA GLU A 217 9.44 17.45 -11.18
C GLU A 217 8.08 17.13 -11.81
N ALA A 218 7.95 15.95 -12.41
CA ALA A 218 6.67 15.49 -12.97
C ALA A 218 5.59 15.40 -11.89
N LEU A 219 5.94 14.91 -10.70
CA LEU A 219 5.03 14.83 -9.55
C LEU A 219 4.57 16.22 -9.10
N ALA A 220 5.50 17.16 -8.92
CA ALA A 220 5.20 18.53 -8.54
C ALA A 220 4.32 19.23 -9.58
N ASN A 221 4.66 19.11 -10.86
CA ASN A 221 3.86 19.65 -11.95
C ASN A 221 2.45 19.07 -11.98
N TYR A 222 2.31 17.76 -11.79
CA TYR A 222 1.00 17.11 -11.74
C TYR A 222 0.16 17.56 -10.54
N ILE A 223 0.73 17.62 -9.35
CA ILE A 223 0.01 18.01 -8.14
C ILE A 223 -0.40 19.49 -8.19
N SER A 224 0.47 20.37 -8.67
CA SER A 224 0.20 21.83 -8.76
C SER A 224 -1.04 22.14 -9.60
N THR A 225 -1.36 21.33 -10.61
CA THR A 225 -2.57 21.51 -11.42
C THR A 225 -3.88 21.22 -10.67
N ARG A 226 -3.82 20.66 -9.47
CA ARG A 226 -4.98 20.24 -8.66
C ARG A 226 -5.09 20.92 -7.31
N VAL A 227 -4.09 21.71 -6.95
CA VAL A 227 -4.13 22.58 -5.77
C VAL A 227 -4.71 23.93 -6.20
N THR A 228 -5.82 24.34 -5.60
CA THR A 228 -6.42 25.65 -5.93
C THR A 228 -5.57 26.80 -5.40
N PRO A 229 -5.44 27.92 -6.14
CA PRO A 229 -4.61 29.07 -5.75
C PRO A 229 -4.93 29.69 -4.40
N SER A 230 -6.15 29.53 -3.89
CA SER A 230 -6.57 30.02 -2.58
C SER A 230 -5.90 29.28 -1.41
N ASN A 231 -5.23 28.17 -1.64
CA ASN A 231 -4.57 27.34 -0.62
C ASN A 231 -3.03 27.50 -0.61
N HIS A 232 -2.50 28.61 -1.15
CA HIS A 232 -1.07 28.93 -1.19
C HIS A 232 -0.40 29.17 0.19
N LEU A 233 -0.95 28.69 1.29
CA LEU A 233 -0.28 28.74 2.60
C LEU A 233 0.90 27.75 2.71
N PHE A 234 1.08 26.88 1.74
CA PHE A 234 2.20 25.94 1.71
C PHE A 234 3.17 26.32 0.58
N SER A 235 4.18 27.11 0.94
CA SER A 235 5.28 27.49 0.05
C SER A 235 5.97 26.24 -0.52
N VAL A 236 6.05 26.18 -1.84
CA VAL A 236 6.72 25.13 -2.65
C VAL A 236 8.23 24.98 -2.34
N SER A 237 8.77 25.75 -1.41
CA SER A 237 10.21 25.78 -1.09
C SER A 237 10.78 24.56 -0.39
N ALA A 238 9.95 23.60 0.05
CA ALA A 238 10.45 22.43 0.79
C ALA A 238 10.72 21.17 -0.07
N CYS A 239 10.46 21.21 -1.37
CA CYS A 239 10.41 20.00 -2.20
C CYS A 239 11.76 19.45 -2.71
N PHE A 240 12.90 20.07 -2.41
CA PHE A 240 14.17 19.67 -3.06
C PHE A 240 15.01 18.61 -2.34
N CYS A 241 14.63 18.11 -1.18
CA CYS A 241 15.46 17.18 -0.39
C CYS A 241 15.05 15.70 -0.44
N PHE A 242 14.06 15.27 -1.23
CA PHE A 242 13.40 13.97 -1.03
C PHE A 242 13.73 12.83 -2.00
N VAL A 243 14.77 12.94 -2.85
CA VAL A 243 15.01 11.88 -3.86
C VAL A 243 15.87 10.71 -3.35
N HIS A 244 16.49 10.76 -2.17
CA HIS A 244 17.51 9.75 -1.84
C HIS A 244 17.25 8.81 -0.66
N ASP A 245 16.23 8.99 0.20
CA ASP A 245 16.13 8.08 1.36
C ASP A 245 14.72 7.89 1.94
N LEU A 246 13.84 7.21 1.21
CA LEU A 246 12.58 6.71 1.74
C LEU A 246 12.76 5.50 2.69
N SER A 247 13.99 5.09 2.98
CA SER A 247 14.32 3.94 3.83
C SER A 247 14.51 4.27 5.31
N SER A 248 14.57 5.56 5.68
CA SER A 248 14.87 5.98 7.07
C SER A 248 13.90 7.03 7.61
N PHE A 249 12.58 6.79 7.55
CA PHE A 249 11.65 7.56 8.36
C PHE A 249 11.68 7.08 9.82
N SER A 250 12.79 7.32 10.49
CA SER A 250 12.81 7.47 11.94
C SER A 250 12.58 8.95 12.24
N CYS A 251 11.33 9.31 12.53
CA CYS A 251 10.96 10.65 12.99
C CYS A 251 11.58 10.93 14.37
N ARG A 252 12.85 11.33 14.40
CA ARG A 252 13.41 12.12 15.51
C ARG A 252 14.44 13.07 14.91
N ASN A 253 14.23 14.38 15.13
CA ASN A 253 15.12 15.51 14.85
C ASN A 253 15.03 16.18 13.48
N LEU A 254 13.95 16.90 13.24
CA LEU A 254 13.95 18.03 12.29
C LEU A 254 13.28 19.26 12.92
N ALA A 255 13.61 19.52 14.19
CA ALA A 255 13.18 20.73 14.91
C ALA A 255 14.35 21.69 15.24
N CYS A 256 15.43 21.70 14.44
CA CYS A 256 16.56 22.61 14.67
C CYS A 256 17.32 22.88 13.38
N ALA A 257 16.76 23.69 12.47
CA ALA A 257 17.55 24.43 11.50
C ALA A 257 16.66 25.44 10.73
N LEU A 258 15.95 26.32 11.44
CA LEU A 258 15.48 27.60 10.91
C LEU A 258 15.44 28.59 12.08
N LEU A 259 16.60 29.12 12.40
CA LEU A 259 16.83 30.46 12.94
C LEU A 259 17.88 31.12 12.09
#